data_d728918bb89518d0d4b2a707cfc29130
#
_entry.id   d728918bb89518d0d4b2a707cfc29130
#
_cell.length_a   1.000
_cell.length_b   1.000
_cell.length_c   1.000
_cell.angle_alpha   90.00
_cell.angle_beta   90.00
_cell.angle_gamma   90.00
#
_symmetry.space_group_name_H-M   'P 1'
#
loop_
_entity.id
_entity.type
_entity.pdbx_description
1 polymer ?
#
loop_
_entity_poly.entity_id
_entity_poly.type
_entity_poly.pdbx_seq_one_letter_code
_entity_poly.pdbx_strand_id
1 'polypeptide(L)'
;MDAPAPELPEPPPTETQVVRDLALDLQQALARNGRAPFGLSGRPMFEDLQALRQTLGHCLTLREDPHLRHWYSVLEATLPRYRSAFAEITQALDWVNGLKRIFDQPLPTAAEPGPGSDAVARQLAQHLGPLAAIAELSPWLRQFRQDLFALSERYGSGLFHCYGIVGLPATNNAHESLYGQTKRQLRRQLGVSELREPLLRRGAWAILQYDVASPAALRERLAQVRWQDYAVERTRYERRQAQFRRRYRWRHQRDAVLQQRVADWVVAVPDC
;
A
#
# COMPACT_ATOMS: atom_id res chain seq x y z
N MET A 1 -8.07 -9.45 40.20
CA MET A 1 -7.79 -9.50 38.72
C MET A 1 -8.75 -10.54 38.18
N ASP A 2 -9.90 -10.08 37.68
CA ASP A 2 -10.90 -10.97 37.07
C ASP A 2 -10.38 -11.41 35.72
N ALA A 3 -10.36 -12.74 35.49
CA ALA A 3 -10.05 -13.32 34.19
C ALA A 3 -11.08 -12.82 33.17
N PRO A 4 -10.69 -12.49 31.94
CA PRO A 4 -11.65 -12.11 30.92
C PRO A 4 -12.61 -13.28 30.69
N ALA A 5 -13.92 -12.96 30.67
CA ALA A 5 -14.95 -13.95 30.36
C ALA A 5 -14.63 -14.65 29.02
N PRO A 6 -14.83 -15.97 28.90
CA PRO A 6 -14.61 -16.67 27.65
C PRO A 6 -15.47 -16.04 26.56
N GLU A 7 -14.83 -15.61 25.45
CA GLU A 7 -15.55 -15.14 24.28
C GLU A 7 -16.42 -16.32 23.76
N LEU A 8 -17.73 -16.10 23.75
CA LEU A 8 -18.65 -17.04 23.13
C LEU A 8 -18.31 -17.14 21.63
N PRO A 9 -18.31 -18.34 21.04
CA PRO A 9 -18.06 -18.51 19.62
C PRO A 9 -19.07 -17.66 18.83
N GLU A 10 -18.56 -16.89 17.88
CA GLU A 10 -19.42 -16.09 16.98
C GLU A 10 -20.38 -17.04 16.23
N PRO A 11 -21.66 -16.68 16.10
CA PRO A 11 -22.60 -17.49 15.35
C PRO A 11 -22.13 -17.64 13.89
N PRO A 12 -22.43 -18.77 13.23
CA PRO A 12 -22.04 -18.99 11.83
C PRO A 12 -22.60 -17.88 10.93
N PRO A 13 -21.86 -17.45 9.90
CA PRO A 13 -22.29 -16.38 9.03
C PRO A 13 -23.55 -16.79 8.26
N THR A 14 -24.48 -15.84 8.12
CA THR A 14 -25.66 -16.02 7.29
C THR A 14 -25.33 -15.73 5.81
N GLU A 15 -26.10 -16.31 4.88
CA GLU A 15 -26.00 -16.08 3.44
C GLU A 15 -25.97 -14.55 3.11
N THR A 16 -26.92 -13.81 3.66
CA THR A 16 -27.00 -12.35 3.49
C THR A 16 -25.72 -11.64 3.97
N GLN A 17 -25.10 -12.14 5.02
CA GLN A 17 -23.86 -11.57 5.53
C GLN A 17 -22.68 -11.83 4.59
N VAL A 18 -22.56 -13.04 4.04
CA VAL A 18 -21.52 -13.36 3.05
C VAL A 18 -21.67 -12.54 1.78
N VAL A 19 -22.89 -12.42 1.24
CA VAL A 19 -23.18 -11.57 0.07
C VAL A 19 -22.80 -10.11 0.34
N ARG A 20 -23.19 -9.58 1.51
CA ARG A 20 -22.82 -8.21 1.92
C ARG A 20 -21.30 -8.03 2.03
N ASP A 21 -20.60 -9.02 2.54
CA ASP A 21 -19.15 -8.95 2.69
C ASP A 21 -18.43 -9.00 1.34
N LEU A 22 -18.90 -9.81 0.39
CA LEU A 22 -18.41 -9.84 -0.99
C LEU A 22 -18.68 -8.50 -1.71
N ALA A 23 -19.84 -7.87 -1.48
CA ALA A 23 -20.12 -6.52 -2.00
C ALA A 23 -19.14 -5.48 -1.47
N LEU A 24 -18.80 -5.55 -0.18
CA LEU A 24 -17.82 -4.65 0.43
C LEU A 24 -16.40 -4.93 -0.09
N ASP A 25 -16.05 -6.17 -0.39
CA ASP A 25 -14.77 -6.54 -0.98
C ASP A 25 -14.65 -6.02 -2.43
N LEU A 26 -15.72 -6.09 -3.22
CA LEU A 26 -15.81 -5.44 -4.53
C LEU A 26 -15.62 -3.91 -4.44
N GLN A 27 -16.32 -3.26 -3.50
CA GLN A 27 -16.13 -1.83 -3.29
C GLN A 27 -14.69 -1.48 -2.91
N GLN A 28 -14.04 -2.29 -2.09
CA GLN A 28 -12.63 -2.07 -1.71
C GLN A 28 -11.68 -2.23 -2.89
N ALA A 29 -11.91 -3.22 -3.76
CA ALA A 29 -11.13 -3.41 -4.97
C ALA A 29 -11.26 -2.20 -5.90
N LEU A 30 -12.49 -1.71 -6.13
CA LEU A 30 -12.77 -0.54 -6.97
C LEU A 30 -12.29 0.78 -6.38
N ALA A 31 -12.29 0.91 -5.05
CA ALA A 31 -11.82 2.11 -4.34
C ALA A 31 -10.29 2.17 -4.16
N ARG A 32 -9.55 1.28 -4.81
CA ARG A 32 -8.09 1.29 -4.73
C ARG A 32 -7.52 2.51 -5.43
N ASN A 33 -7.09 3.47 -4.63
CA ASN A 33 -6.44 4.70 -5.11
C ASN A 33 -4.93 4.57 -4.95
N GLY A 34 -4.21 4.68 -6.07
CA GLY A 34 -2.77 4.92 -6.07
C GLY A 34 -2.48 6.41 -6.04
N ARG A 35 -1.37 6.81 -5.44
CA ARG A 35 -0.85 8.17 -5.57
C ARG A 35 0.20 8.20 -6.68
N ALA A 36 -0.07 8.93 -7.74
CA ALA A 36 0.94 9.19 -8.75
C ALA A 36 2.17 9.89 -8.10
N PRO A 37 3.39 9.67 -8.58
CA PRO A 37 3.73 8.81 -9.73
C PRO A 37 3.96 7.34 -9.37
N PHE A 38 4.05 6.97 -8.08
CA PHE A 38 4.51 5.65 -7.64
C PHE A 38 3.39 4.66 -7.29
N GLY A 39 2.16 5.13 -7.15
CA GLY A 39 1.02 4.30 -6.83
C GLY A 39 0.23 3.90 -8.08
N LEU A 40 0.51 2.74 -8.65
CA LEU A 40 -0.26 2.18 -9.76
C LEU A 40 -1.50 1.46 -9.21
N SER A 41 -2.60 2.19 -9.04
CA SER A 41 -3.86 1.62 -8.53
C SER A 41 -4.47 0.60 -9.49
N GLY A 42 -4.30 0.78 -10.79
CA GLY A 42 -4.93 -0.06 -11.81
C GLY A 42 -4.50 -1.53 -11.76
N ARG A 43 -3.20 -1.81 -11.54
CA ARG A 43 -2.72 -3.19 -11.48
C ARG A 43 -3.28 -3.97 -10.30
N PRO A 44 -3.11 -3.53 -9.03
CA PRO A 44 -3.69 -4.24 -7.90
C PRO A 44 -5.22 -4.32 -7.95
N MET A 45 -5.90 -3.30 -8.50
CA MET A 45 -7.34 -3.34 -8.71
C MET A 45 -7.74 -4.46 -9.68
N PHE A 46 -7.02 -4.59 -10.80
CA PHE A 46 -7.31 -5.65 -11.77
C PHE A 46 -7.06 -7.05 -11.18
N GLU A 47 -5.96 -7.23 -10.44
CA GLU A 47 -5.64 -8.48 -9.75
C GLU A 47 -6.71 -8.83 -8.69
N ASP A 48 -7.18 -7.84 -7.92
CA ASP A 48 -8.23 -8.02 -6.92
C ASP A 48 -9.57 -8.42 -7.58
N LEU A 49 -9.94 -7.75 -8.68
CA LEU A 49 -11.18 -8.06 -9.42
C LEU A 49 -11.11 -9.44 -10.10
N GLN A 50 -9.94 -9.87 -10.60
CA GLN A 50 -9.77 -11.23 -11.11
C GLN A 50 -9.95 -12.28 -10.00
N ALA A 51 -9.36 -12.06 -8.82
CA ALA A 51 -9.50 -12.97 -7.71
C ALA A 51 -10.95 -13.04 -7.19
N LEU A 52 -11.63 -11.87 -7.11
CA LEU A 52 -13.06 -11.82 -6.77
C LEU A 52 -13.92 -12.55 -7.79
N ARG A 53 -13.66 -12.39 -9.10
CA ARG A 53 -14.37 -13.16 -10.14
C ARG A 53 -14.24 -14.66 -9.92
N GLN A 54 -13.04 -15.15 -9.62
CA GLN A 54 -12.82 -16.58 -9.34
C GLN A 54 -13.61 -17.03 -8.11
N THR A 55 -13.58 -16.25 -7.03
CA THR A 55 -14.32 -16.53 -5.79
C THR A 55 -15.84 -16.55 -6.02
N LEU A 56 -16.37 -15.54 -6.73
CA LEU A 56 -17.79 -15.51 -7.09
C LEU A 56 -18.20 -16.72 -7.93
N GLY A 57 -17.37 -17.09 -8.92
CA GLY A 57 -17.59 -18.29 -9.73
C GLY A 57 -17.64 -19.56 -8.88
N HIS A 58 -16.74 -19.69 -7.92
CA HIS A 58 -16.73 -20.83 -6.99
C HIS A 58 -17.97 -20.83 -6.08
N CYS A 59 -18.35 -19.70 -5.50
CA CYS A 59 -19.59 -19.61 -4.69
C CYS A 59 -20.82 -20.01 -5.50
N LEU A 60 -20.91 -19.60 -6.78
CA LEU A 60 -22.02 -19.96 -7.68
C LEU A 60 -22.05 -21.45 -8.06
N THR A 61 -20.94 -22.19 -8.01
CA THR A 61 -20.97 -23.64 -8.18
C THR A 61 -21.58 -24.35 -6.99
N LEU A 62 -21.54 -23.75 -5.80
CA LEU A 62 -22.12 -24.31 -4.59
C LEU A 62 -23.59 -23.95 -4.46
N ARG A 63 -23.94 -22.71 -4.80
CA ARG A 63 -25.33 -22.25 -4.76
C ARG A 63 -25.53 -21.03 -5.66
N GLU A 64 -26.64 -21.00 -6.39
CA GLU A 64 -27.07 -19.85 -7.17
C GLU A 64 -27.60 -18.73 -6.27
N ASP A 65 -27.07 -17.51 -6.51
CA ASP A 65 -27.55 -16.26 -5.92
C ASP A 65 -27.62 -15.18 -7.03
N PRO A 66 -28.72 -14.43 -7.16
CA PRO A 66 -28.89 -13.44 -8.23
C PRO A 66 -27.86 -12.31 -8.18
N HIS A 67 -27.42 -11.85 -6.98
CA HIS A 67 -26.45 -10.79 -6.82
C HIS A 67 -25.06 -11.27 -7.21
N LEU A 68 -24.64 -12.44 -6.73
CA LEU A 68 -23.37 -13.05 -7.09
C LEU A 68 -23.29 -13.33 -8.58
N ARG A 69 -24.38 -13.83 -9.19
CA ARG A 69 -24.49 -14.09 -10.64
C ARG A 69 -24.34 -12.78 -11.44
N HIS A 70 -24.99 -11.71 -11.02
CA HIS A 70 -24.87 -10.41 -11.66
C HIS A 70 -23.43 -9.89 -11.60
N TRP A 71 -22.79 -9.87 -10.43
CA TRP A 71 -21.42 -9.39 -10.29
C TRP A 71 -20.44 -10.24 -11.08
N TYR A 72 -20.57 -11.56 -11.03
CA TYR A 72 -19.76 -12.48 -11.82
C TYR A 72 -19.87 -12.18 -13.32
N SER A 73 -21.07 -12.04 -13.85
CA SER A 73 -21.29 -11.77 -15.27
C SER A 73 -20.69 -10.43 -15.73
N VAL A 74 -20.79 -9.40 -14.89
CA VAL A 74 -20.17 -8.09 -15.18
C VAL A 74 -18.64 -8.20 -15.22
N LEU A 75 -18.04 -8.88 -14.25
CA LEU A 75 -16.58 -9.08 -14.22
C LEU A 75 -16.10 -9.96 -15.39
N GLU A 76 -16.82 -11.03 -15.70
CA GLU A 76 -16.54 -11.92 -16.83
C GLU A 76 -16.54 -11.19 -18.18
N ALA A 77 -17.51 -10.27 -18.38
CA ALA A 77 -17.61 -9.47 -19.59
C ALA A 77 -16.56 -8.34 -19.66
N THR A 78 -16.13 -7.84 -18.51
CA THR A 78 -15.29 -6.62 -18.44
C THR A 78 -13.80 -6.91 -18.40
N LEU A 79 -13.34 -7.83 -17.56
CA LEU A 79 -11.92 -8.08 -17.32
C LEU A 79 -11.13 -8.49 -18.58
N PRO A 80 -11.67 -9.31 -19.51
CA PRO A 80 -10.93 -9.67 -20.73
C PRO A 80 -10.52 -8.48 -21.59
N ARG A 81 -11.30 -7.39 -21.57
CA ARG A 81 -11.02 -6.16 -22.35
C ARG A 81 -9.74 -5.47 -21.94
N TYR A 82 -9.33 -5.64 -20.67
CA TYR A 82 -8.15 -4.98 -20.09
C TYR A 82 -6.93 -5.90 -19.95
N ARG A 83 -7.05 -7.17 -20.34
CA ARG A 83 -5.99 -8.17 -20.18
C ARG A 83 -4.69 -7.78 -20.88
N SER A 84 -4.78 -7.25 -22.11
CA SER A 84 -3.60 -6.79 -22.86
C SER A 84 -2.91 -5.61 -22.16
N ALA A 85 -3.67 -4.59 -21.79
CA ALA A 85 -3.13 -3.43 -21.06
C ALA A 85 -2.51 -3.84 -19.71
N PHE A 86 -3.13 -4.77 -18.99
CA PHE A 86 -2.58 -5.31 -17.76
C PHE A 86 -1.24 -6.04 -17.98
N ALA A 87 -1.13 -6.84 -19.04
CA ALA A 87 0.10 -7.54 -19.38
C ALA A 87 1.24 -6.56 -19.69
N GLU A 88 0.97 -5.50 -20.45
CA GLU A 88 1.94 -4.45 -20.77
C GLU A 88 2.41 -3.69 -19.53
N ILE A 89 1.49 -3.29 -18.66
CA ILE A 89 1.82 -2.63 -17.39
C ILE A 89 2.66 -3.55 -16.51
N THR A 90 2.34 -4.84 -16.45
CA THR A 90 3.10 -5.83 -15.69
C THR A 90 4.53 -5.96 -16.22
N GLN A 91 4.69 -6.04 -17.53
CA GLN A 91 6.01 -6.09 -18.18
C GLN A 91 6.85 -4.83 -17.88
N ALA A 92 6.24 -3.64 -17.98
CA ALA A 92 6.92 -2.39 -17.64
C ALA A 92 7.34 -2.34 -16.16
N LEU A 93 6.49 -2.82 -15.25
CA LEU A 93 6.81 -2.91 -13.84
C LEU A 93 7.93 -3.90 -13.54
N ASP A 94 8.02 -5.00 -14.26
CA ASP A 94 9.12 -5.96 -14.09
C ASP A 94 10.46 -5.33 -14.46
N TRP A 95 10.49 -4.48 -15.50
CA TRP A 95 11.68 -3.70 -15.84
C TRP A 95 12.08 -2.75 -14.71
N VAL A 96 11.10 -1.99 -14.18
CA VAL A 96 11.33 -1.06 -13.05
C VAL A 96 11.75 -1.81 -11.78
N ASN A 97 11.12 -2.93 -11.48
CA ASN A 97 11.50 -3.77 -10.33
C ASN A 97 12.90 -4.36 -10.46
N GLY A 98 13.35 -4.64 -11.69
CA GLY A 98 14.74 -4.99 -11.97
C GLY A 98 15.70 -3.87 -11.58
N LEU A 99 15.39 -2.63 -11.99
CA LEU A 99 16.16 -1.44 -11.59
C LEU A 99 16.15 -1.25 -10.07
N LYS A 100 14.97 -1.36 -9.46
CA LYS A 100 14.85 -1.25 -8.01
C LYS A 100 15.80 -2.21 -7.28
N ARG A 101 15.85 -3.48 -7.67
CA ARG A 101 16.76 -4.48 -7.07
C ARG A 101 18.24 -4.10 -7.21
N ILE A 102 18.62 -3.44 -8.32
CA ILE A 102 19.99 -2.96 -8.54
C ILE A 102 20.29 -1.80 -7.58
N PHE A 103 19.34 -0.88 -7.39
CA PHE A 103 19.54 0.29 -6.51
C PHE A 103 19.25 0.02 -5.02
N ASP A 104 18.60 -1.09 -4.68
CA ASP A 104 18.39 -1.51 -3.28
C ASP A 104 19.59 -2.27 -2.69
N GLN A 105 20.74 -2.33 -3.39
CA GLN A 105 21.94 -2.99 -2.87
C GLN A 105 22.51 -2.24 -1.65
N PRO A 106 23.20 -2.97 -0.74
CA PRO A 106 23.76 -2.37 0.45
C PRO A 106 24.80 -1.31 0.08
N LEU A 107 24.73 -0.18 0.78
CA LEU A 107 25.69 0.90 0.64
C LEU A 107 26.98 0.56 1.40
N PRO A 108 28.16 1.11 0.98
CA PRO A 108 29.40 0.88 1.67
C PRO A 108 29.37 1.48 3.09
N THR A 109 29.83 0.70 4.04
CA THR A 109 30.01 1.08 5.44
C THR A 109 31.50 0.98 5.82
N ALA A 110 31.87 1.45 7.00
CA ALA A 110 33.24 1.27 7.50
C ALA A 110 33.61 -0.21 7.72
N ALA A 111 32.60 -1.10 7.92
CA ALA A 111 32.79 -2.53 8.12
C ALA A 111 32.70 -3.34 6.83
N GLU A 112 31.86 -2.91 5.88
CA GLU A 112 31.59 -3.63 4.64
C GLU A 112 31.69 -2.69 3.43
N PRO A 113 32.57 -2.99 2.44
CA PRO A 113 32.84 -2.07 1.33
C PRO A 113 31.70 -1.93 0.32
N GLY A 114 30.67 -2.77 0.38
CA GLY A 114 29.58 -2.76 -0.63
C GLY A 114 30.05 -3.16 -2.05
N PRO A 115 29.14 -3.13 -3.03
CA PRO A 115 29.44 -3.59 -4.40
C PRO A 115 30.34 -2.63 -5.21
N GLY A 116 30.43 -1.36 -4.82
CA GLY A 116 31.14 -0.31 -5.56
C GLY A 116 30.36 0.23 -6.77
N SER A 117 30.63 1.49 -7.13
CA SER A 117 29.93 2.22 -8.20
C SER A 117 29.99 1.52 -9.54
N ASP A 118 31.16 0.99 -9.93
CA ASP A 118 31.35 0.33 -11.24
C ASP A 118 30.59 -1.00 -11.35
N ALA A 119 30.49 -1.73 -10.24
CA ALA A 119 29.73 -2.98 -10.22
C ALA A 119 28.23 -2.72 -10.41
N VAL A 120 27.69 -1.71 -9.73
CA VAL A 120 26.29 -1.31 -9.87
C VAL A 120 26.01 -0.77 -11.29
N ALA A 121 26.91 0.02 -11.85
CA ALA A 121 26.81 0.51 -13.22
C ALA A 121 26.79 -0.66 -14.24
N ARG A 122 27.66 -1.67 -14.07
CA ARG A 122 27.65 -2.87 -14.93
C ARG A 122 26.34 -3.65 -14.79
N GLN A 123 25.80 -3.81 -13.60
CA GLN A 123 24.50 -4.49 -13.38
C GLN A 123 23.37 -3.74 -14.07
N LEU A 124 23.37 -2.39 -14.01
CA LEU A 124 22.40 -1.59 -14.75
C LEU A 124 22.50 -1.84 -16.26
N ALA A 125 23.72 -1.80 -16.82
CA ALA A 125 23.93 -2.06 -18.23
C ALA A 125 23.49 -3.49 -18.64
N GLN A 126 23.79 -4.49 -17.80
CA GLN A 126 23.33 -5.87 -18.00
C GLN A 126 21.81 -6.03 -17.93
N HIS A 127 21.12 -5.24 -17.10
CA HIS A 127 19.66 -5.25 -17.03
C HIS A 127 19.03 -4.55 -18.24
N LEU A 128 19.58 -3.43 -18.68
CA LEU A 128 19.04 -2.66 -19.80
C LEU A 128 19.36 -3.30 -21.17
N GLY A 129 20.51 -3.95 -21.32
CA GLY A 129 20.94 -4.53 -22.59
C GLY A 129 19.90 -5.45 -23.25
N PRO A 130 19.38 -6.47 -22.56
CA PRO A 130 18.32 -7.35 -23.09
C PRO A 130 17.05 -6.60 -23.48
N LEU A 131 16.68 -5.53 -22.75
CA LEU A 131 15.49 -4.74 -23.06
C LEU A 131 15.62 -4.03 -24.43
N ALA A 132 16.84 -3.62 -24.81
CA ALA A 132 17.11 -3.01 -26.10
C ALA A 132 16.83 -3.97 -27.26
N ALA A 133 17.06 -5.28 -27.06
CA ALA A 133 16.92 -6.32 -28.08
C ALA A 133 15.48 -6.79 -28.31
N ILE A 134 14.50 -6.38 -27.48
CA ILE A 134 13.11 -6.77 -27.66
C ILE A 134 12.55 -6.10 -28.92
N ALA A 135 12.30 -6.90 -29.95
CA ALA A 135 11.85 -6.40 -31.26
C ALA A 135 10.36 -6.02 -31.26
N GLU A 136 9.52 -6.88 -30.69
CA GLU A 136 8.07 -6.70 -30.71
C GLU A 136 7.56 -6.09 -29.41
N LEU A 137 7.26 -4.81 -29.45
CA LEU A 137 6.66 -4.05 -28.35
C LEU A 137 5.48 -3.24 -28.87
N SER A 138 4.44 -3.12 -28.05
CA SER A 138 3.36 -2.16 -28.32
C SER A 138 3.93 -0.74 -28.39
N PRO A 139 3.23 0.20 -29.03
CA PRO A 139 3.66 1.60 -29.10
C PRO A 139 3.95 2.21 -27.71
N TRP A 140 3.10 1.87 -26.73
CA TRP A 140 3.24 2.36 -25.36
C TRP A 140 4.49 1.78 -24.67
N LEU A 141 4.72 0.47 -24.73
CA LEU A 141 5.92 -0.17 -24.16
C LEU A 141 7.19 0.31 -24.83
N ARG A 142 7.14 0.57 -26.14
CA ARG A 142 8.28 1.11 -26.88
C ARG A 142 8.66 2.51 -26.38
N GLN A 143 7.66 3.37 -26.19
CA GLN A 143 7.87 4.72 -25.63
C GLN A 143 8.40 4.62 -24.20
N PHE A 144 7.79 3.79 -23.35
CA PHE A 144 8.24 3.58 -21.98
C PHE A 144 9.70 3.11 -21.92
N ARG A 145 10.10 2.19 -22.79
CA ARG A 145 11.49 1.75 -22.92
C ARG A 145 12.42 2.90 -23.30
N GLN A 146 12.04 3.70 -24.28
CA GLN A 146 12.84 4.88 -24.70
C GLN A 146 13.03 5.86 -23.55
N ASP A 147 11.97 6.15 -22.82
CA ASP A 147 12.02 7.05 -21.65
C ASP A 147 12.93 6.48 -20.54
N LEU A 148 12.85 5.16 -20.30
CA LEU A 148 13.68 4.46 -19.33
C LEU A 148 15.18 4.58 -19.69
N PHE A 149 15.54 4.38 -20.96
CA PHE A 149 16.91 4.52 -21.43
C PHE A 149 17.38 5.99 -21.34
N ALA A 150 16.58 6.92 -21.81
CA ALA A 150 16.90 8.35 -21.76
C ALA A 150 17.13 8.84 -20.31
N LEU A 151 16.31 8.40 -19.36
CA LEU A 151 16.49 8.69 -17.93
C LEU A 151 17.77 8.05 -17.39
N SER A 152 18.04 6.80 -17.74
CA SER A 152 19.25 6.09 -17.31
C SER A 152 20.52 6.73 -17.83
N GLU A 153 20.53 7.21 -19.07
CA GLU A 153 21.63 7.95 -19.66
C GLU A 153 21.82 9.32 -19.03
N ARG A 154 20.71 10.09 -18.88
CA ARG A 154 20.74 11.44 -18.31
C ARG A 154 21.24 11.49 -16.88
N TYR A 155 20.87 10.52 -16.05
CA TYR A 155 21.20 10.50 -14.63
C TYR A 155 22.31 9.52 -14.28
N GLY A 156 22.76 8.68 -15.21
CA GLY A 156 23.70 7.59 -14.97
C GLY A 156 24.97 8.00 -14.24
N SER A 157 25.58 9.13 -14.61
CA SER A 157 26.79 9.64 -13.97
C SER A 157 26.60 10.02 -12.49
N GLY A 158 25.36 10.37 -12.08
CA GLY A 158 25.05 10.77 -10.70
C GLY A 158 24.49 9.66 -9.82
N LEU A 159 23.94 8.58 -10.44
CA LEU A 159 23.20 7.54 -9.70
C LEU A 159 24.08 6.63 -8.82
N PHE A 160 25.40 6.57 -9.09
CA PHE A 160 26.25 5.55 -8.48
C PHE A 160 27.18 6.08 -7.39
N HIS A 161 27.21 7.39 -7.12
CA HIS A 161 28.12 8.00 -6.14
C HIS A 161 27.98 7.40 -4.74
N CYS A 162 26.76 7.08 -4.32
CA CYS A 162 26.52 6.52 -2.99
C CYS A 162 27.13 5.11 -2.80
N TYR A 163 27.41 4.38 -3.86
CA TYR A 163 28.04 3.06 -3.79
C TYR A 163 29.59 3.13 -3.76
N GLY A 164 30.16 4.30 -4.04
CA GLY A 164 31.62 4.53 -3.99
C GLY A 164 32.09 5.30 -2.77
N ILE A 165 31.17 5.90 -1.99
CA ILE A 165 31.51 6.80 -0.88
C ILE A 165 30.87 6.30 0.40
N VAL A 166 31.71 5.89 1.37
CA VAL A 166 31.26 5.44 2.70
C VAL A 166 30.46 6.54 3.40
N GLY A 167 29.29 6.17 3.90
CA GLY A 167 28.40 7.07 4.65
C GLY A 167 27.56 8.02 3.79
N LEU A 168 27.68 7.98 2.46
CA LEU A 168 26.80 8.73 1.58
C LEU A 168 25.45 8.01 1.43
N PRO A 169 24.30 8.61 1.84
CA PRO A 169 23.00 7.98 1.70
C PRO A 169 22.57 7.92 0.23
N ALA A 170 21.88 6.85 -0.16
CA ALA A 170 21.34 6.68 -1.51
C ALA A 170 20.28 7.74 -1.88
N THR A 171 19.57 8.24 -0.90
CA THR A 171 18.48 9.20 -1.11
C THR A 171 18.36 10.17 0.06
N ASN A 172 17.72 11.31 -0.20
CA ASN A 172 17.34 12.28 0.83
C ASN A 172 16.11 11.87 1.67
N ASN A 173 15.61 10.64 1.48
CA ASN A 173 14.35 10.20 2.08
C ASN A 173 14.34 10.27 3.60
N ALA A 174 15.49 10.05 4.28
CA ALA A 174 15.59 10.17 5.73
C ALA A 174 15.35 11.62 6.18
N HIS A 175 15.93 12.58 5.49
CA HIS A 175 15.74 14.01 5.76
C HIS A 175 14.33 14.46 5.39
N GLU A 176 13.80 13.99 4.26
CA GLU A 176 12.42 14.28 3.85
C GLU A 176 11.38 13.70 4.81
N SER A 177 11.62 12.48 5.31
CA SER A 177 10.78 11.84 6.32
C SER A 177 10.78 12.64 7.63
N LEU A 178 11.96 13.02 8.12
CA LEU A 178 12.11 13.86 9.33
C LEU A 178 11.43 15.22 9.15
N TYR A 179 11.63 15.87 8.01
CA TYR A 179 10.98 17.13 7.67
C TYR A 179 9.45 16.98 7.58
N GLY A 180 8.98 15.90 6.98
CA GLY A 180 7.56 15.57 6.90
C GLY A 180 6.93 15.33 8.26
N GLN A 181 7.63 14.65 9.16
CA GLN A 181 7.18 14.44 10.54
C GLN A 181 7.11 15.76 11.30
N THR A 182 8.16 16.57 11.25
CA THR A 182 8.25 17.88 11.89
C THR A 182 7.13 18.81 11.40
N LYS A 183 6.89 18.87 10.09
CA LYS A 183 5.79 19.68 9.51
C LYS A 183 4.42 19.23 10.00
N ARG A 184 4.15 17.93 10.02
CA ARG A 184 2.87 17.39 10.50
C ARG A 184 2.63 17.74 11.95
N GLN A 185 3.65 17.66 12.77
CA GLN A 185 3.57 17.95 14.17
C GLN A 185 3.34 19.43 14.43
N LEU A 186 4.11 20.31 13.79
CA LEU A 186 3.90 21.75 13.90
C LEU A 186 2.51 22.19 13.47
N ARG A 187 1.97 21.59 12.39
CA ARG A 187 0.58 21.84 11.98
C ARG A 187 -0.42 21.46 13.07
N ARG A 188 -0.21 20.32 13.72
CA ARG A 188 -1.09 19.88 14.82
C ARG A 188 -0.99 20.77 16.04
N GLN A 189 0.21 21.26 16.38
CA GLN A 189 0.44 22.11 17.54
C GLN A 189 -0.07 23.54 17.32
N LEU A 190 0.08 24.08 16.12
CA LEU A 190 -0.19 25.47 15.83
C LEU A 190 -1.56 25.71 15.16
N GLY A 191 -2.22 24.65 14.68
CA GLY A 191 -3.48 24.77 13.95
C GLY A 191 -3.39 25.49 12.60
N VAL A 192 -2.17 25.68 12.07
CA VAL A 192 -1.96 26.44 10.82
C VAL A 192 -1.56 25.52 9.67
N SER A 193 -2.00 25.85 8.46
CA SER A 193 -1.64 25.12 7.25
C SER A 193 -0.25 25.48 6.74
N GLU A 194 0.15 26.74 6.84
CA GLU A 194 1.45 27.26 6.42
C GLU A 194 2.44 27.30 7.58
N LEU A 195 3.63 26.72 7.34
CA LEU A 195 4.66 26.53 8.37
C LEU A 195 5.94 27.31 8.14
N ARG A 196 6.04 28.09 7.04
CA ARG A 196 7.26 28.83 6.72
C ARG A 196 7.71 29.73 7.86
N GLU A 197 6.83 30.61 8.31
CA GLU A 197 7.11 31.54 9.42
C GLU A 197 7.37 30.82 10.76
N PRO A 198 6.53 29.86 11.18
CA PRO A 198 6.81 29.10 12.39
C PRO A 198 8.14 28.37 12.38
N LEU A 199 8.55 27.79 11.27
CA LEU A 199 9.84 27.10 11.14
C LEU A 199 11.01 28.09 11.22
N LEU A 200 10.92 29.24 10.57
CA LEU A 200 11.94 30.26 10.63
C LEU A 200 12.12 30.85 12.04
N ARG A 201 11.00 31.08 12.76
CA ARG A 201 11.03 31.66 14.10
C ARG A 201 11.48 30.69 15.19
N ARG A 202 11.13 29.41 15.08
CA ARG A 202 11.41 28.39 16.10
C ARG A 202 12.71 27.64 15.89
N GLY A 203 13.26 27.63 14.66
CA GLY A 203 14.52 26.98 14.34
C GLY A 203 14.62 25.53 14.83
N ALA A 204 15.79 25.15 15.34
CA ALA A 204 16.03 23.80 15.87
C ALA A 204 15.15 23.43 17.07
N TRP A 205 14.67 24.42 17.84
CA TRP A 205 13.81 24.17 19.00
C TRP A 205 12.44 23.61 18.64
N ALA A 206 11.95 23.90 17.44
CA ALA A 206 10.67 23.35 16.98
C ALA A 206 10.68 21.82 16.88
N ILE A 207 11.85 21.21 16.80
CA ILE A 207 12.04 19.77 16.70
C ILE A 207 11.99 19.10 18.08
N LEU A 208 12.34 19.83 19.15
CA LEU A 208 12.53 19.28 20.49
C LEU A 208 11.33 19.44 21.44
N GLN A 209 10.33 20.26 21.10
CA GLN A 209 9.13 20.43 21.93
C GLN A 209 8.08 19.36 21.67
N TYR A 210 8.39 18.19 22.15
CA TYR A 210 7.42 17.11 22.29
C TYR A 210 6.94 17.08 23.73
N ASP A 211 5.90 17.53 24.06
CA ASP A 211 4.68 17.70 24.35
C ASP A 211 3.86 16.97 25.38
N VAL A 212 3.76 17.07 26.37
CA VAL A 212 3.20 16.93 27.68
C VAL A 212 4.35 16.90 28.69
N ALA A 213 4.69 18.07 29.15
CA ALA A 213 5.88 18.30 29.97
C ALA A 213 5.90 17.50 31.29
N SER A 214 4.77 16.91 31.72
CA SER A 214 4.73 16.07 32.91
C SER A 214 3.50 15.15 32.94
N PRO A 215 3.54 14.01 33.65
CA PRO A 215 2.36 13.19 33.94
C PRO A 215 1.24 13.93 34.66
N ALA A 216 1.55 14.98 35.41
CA ALA A 216 0.55 15.81 36.09
C ALA A 216 -0.27 16.65 35.11
N ALA A 217 0.39 17.29 34.15
CA ALA A 217 -0.31 18.05 33.09
C ALA A 217 -1.18 17.14 32.20
N LEU A 218 -0.78 15.90 31.97
CA LEU A 218 -1.61 14.92 31.27
C LEU A 218 -2.87 14.56 32.05
N ARG A 219 -2.74 14.33 33.36
CA ARG A 219 -3.87 14.03 34.23
C ARG A 219 -4.87 15.18 34.28
N GLU A 220 -4.40 16.42 34.39
CA GLU A 220 -5.23 17.61 34.39
C GLU A 220 -6.02 17.76 33.09
N ARG A 221 -5.37 17.55 31.93
CA ARG A 221 -6.08 17.53 30.64
C ARG A 221 -7.11 16.41 30.54
N LEU A 222 -6.77 15.21 31.01
CA LEU A 222 -7.69 14.07 30.99
C LEU A 222 -8.87 14.24 31.94
N ALA A 223 -8.69 14.96 33.07
CA ALA A 223 -9.78 15.25 34.00
C ALA A 223 -10.88 16.15 33.41
N GLN A 224 -10.57 16.88 32.32
CA GLN A 224 -11.56 17.74 31.63
C GLN A 224 -12.39 16.95 30.59
N VAL A 225 -12.03 15.70 30.31
CA VAL A 225 -12.72 14.85 29.31
C VAL A 225 -13.98 14.26 29.92
N ARG A 226 -15.14 14.59 29.37
CA ARG A 226 -16.40 13.96 29.78
C ARG A 226 -16.49 12.53 29.26
N TRP A 227 -16.91 11.60 30.15
CA TRP A 227 -16.99 10.17 29.79
C TRP A 227 -17.90 9.91 28.59
N GLN A 228 -18.98 10.64 28.45
CA GLN A 228 -19.89 10.51 27.32
C GLN A 228 -19.22 10.87 25.98
N ASP A 229 -18.44 11.96 25.95
CA ASP A 229 -17.72 12.37 24.75
C ASP A 229 -16.64 11.35 24.39
N TYR A 230 -15.95 10.82 25.40
CA TYR A 230 -14.99 9.73 25.22
C TYR A 230 -15.63 8.49 24.62
N ALA A 231 -16.78 8.05 25.09
CA ALA A 231 -17.48 6.87 24.60
C ALA A 231 -17.88 7.02 23.12
N VAL A 232 -18.35 8.21 22.72
CA VAL A 232 -18.69 8.52 21.32
C VAL A 232 -17.45 8.48 20.44
N GLU A 233 -16.35 9.14 20.84
CA GLU A 233 -15.11 9.18 20.07
C GLU A 233 -14.43 7.80 20.03
N ARG A 234 -14.52 7.01 21.11
CA ARG A 234 -14.03 5.64 21.13
C ARG A 234 -14.77 4.77 20.10
N THR A 235 -16.09 4.86 20.03
CA THR A 235 -16.89 4.14 19.03
C THR A 235 -16.50 4.53 17.61
N ARG A 236 -16.28 5.83 17.35
CA ARG A 236 -15.80 6.34 16.05
C ARG A 236 -14.40 5.82 15.73
N TYR A 237 -13.52 5.78 16.72
CA TYR A 237 -12.16 5.25 16.58
C TYR A 237 -12.18 3.74 16.25
N GLU A 238 -12.95 2.95 16.99
CA GLU A 238 -13.08 1.51 16.77
C GLU A 238 -13.62 1.19 15.36
N ARG A 239 -14.64 1.93 14.88
CA ARG A 239 -15.13 1.81 13.49
C ARG A 239 -14.04 2.13 12.47
N ARG A 240 -13.27 3.21 12.66
CA ARG A 240 -12.14 3.54 11.78
C ARG A 240 -11.05 2.49 11.82
N GLN A 241 -10.74 1.93 12.98
CA GLN A 241 -9.77 0.84 13.14
C GLN A 241 -10.23 -0.44 12.45
N ALA A 242 -11.51 -0.80 12.55
CA ALA A 242 -12.09 -1.96 11.87
C ALA A 242 -11.97 -1.81 10.33
N GLN A 243 -12.31 -0.63 9.78
CA GLN A 243 -12.14 -0.33 8.36
C GLN A 243 -10.66 -0.39 7.94
N PHE A 244 -9.75 0.14 8.77
CA PHE A 244 -8.31 0.10 8.49
C PHE A 244 -7.78 -1.34 8.49
N ARG A 245 -8.16 -2.16 9.49
CA ARG A 245 -7.78 -3.58 9.57
C ARG A 245 -8.32 -4.37 8.38
N ARG A 246 -9.55 -4.10 7.93
CA ARG A 246 -10.13 -4.72 6.74
C ARG A 246 -9.32 -4.37 5.49
N ARG A 247 -9.03 -3.08 5.26
CA ARG A 247 -8.19 -2.61 4.14
C ARG A 247 -6.77 -3.17 4.20
N TYR A 248 -6.19 -3.29 5.39
CA TYR A 248 -4.87 -3.87 5.58
C TYR A 248 -4.86 -5.36 5.22
N ARG A 249 -5.81 -6.14 5.76
CA ARG A 249 -5.95 -7.57 5.40
C ARG A 249 -6.17 -7.76 3.91
N TRP A 250 -7.04 -6.98 3.30
CA TRP A 250 -7.26 -7.01 1.85
C TRP A 250 -5.97 -6.77 1.05
N ARG A 251 -5.14 -5.80 1.46
CA ARG A 251 -3.89 -5.48 0.75
C ARG A 251 -2.79 -6.52 0.90
N HIS A 252 -2.70 -7.18 2.05
CA HIS A 252 -1.57 -8.04 2.40
C HIS A 252 -1.92 -9.53 2.49
N GLN A 253 -3.19 -9.87 2.60
CA GLN A 253 -3.68 -11.24 2.82
C GLN A 253 -4.94 -11.51 1.98
N ARG A 254 -5.02 -10.93 0.78
CA ARG A 254 -6.20 -11.01 -0.10
C ARG A 254 -6.69 -12.45 -0.27
N ASP A 255 -5.78 -13.36 -0.62
CA ASP A 255 -6.12 -14.74 -0.94
C ASP A 255 -6.69 -15.48 0.30
N ALA A 256 -6.15 -15.22 1.49
CA ALA A 256 -6.70 -15.75 2.73
C ALA A 256 -8.11 -15.19 3.03
N VAL A 257 -8.33 -13.89 2.76
CA VAL A 257 -9.65 -13.28 2.91
C VAL A 257 -10.66 -13.94 1.95
N LEU A 258 -10.29 -14.16 0.70
CA LEU A 258 -11.16 -14.78 -0.30
C LEU A 258 -11.44 -16.27 0.01
N GLN A 259 -10.44 -17.02 0.46
CA GLN A 259 -10.63 -18.38 0.94
C GLN A 259 -11.61 -18.45 2.13
N GLN A 260 -11.50 -17.50 3.06
CA GLN A 260 -12.44 -17.39 4.18
C GLN A 260 -13.85 -17.09 3.68
N ARG A 261 -14.06 -16.23 2.64
CA ARG A 261 -15.40 -15.98 2.06
C ARG A 261 -16.03 -17.26 1.51
N VAL A 262 -15.23 -18.09 0.84
CA VAL A 262 -15.71 -19.38 0.33
C VAL A 262 -16.09 -20.31 1.49
N ALA A 263 -15.26 -20.39 2.53
CA ALA A 263 -15.56 -21.20 3.71
C ALA A 263 -16.82 -20.72 4.44
N ASP A 264 -16.97 -19.39 4.61
CA ASP A 264 -18.15 -18.77 5.20
C ASP A 264 -19.41 -19.07 4.37
N TRP A 265 -19.28 -19.06 3.03
CA TRP A 265 -20.39 -19.39 2.12
C TRP A 265 -20.82 -20.86 2.25
N VAL A 266 -19.87 -21.79 2.30
CA VAL A 266 -20.14 -23.22 2.52
C VAL A 266 -20.90 -23.44 3.84
N VAL A 267 -20.50 -22.74 4.91
CA VAL A 267 -21.15 -22.86 6.23
C VAL A 267 -22.54 -22.21 6.23
N ALA A 268 -22.69 -21.06 5.52
CA ALA A 268 -23.97 -20.35 5.46
C ALA A 268 -25.04 -21.07 4.60
N VAL A 269 -24.61 -21.99 3.75
CA VAL A 269 -25.44 -22.79 2.87
C VAL A 269 -25.38 -24.24 3.32
N PRO A 270 -26.21 -24.67 4.28
CA PRO A 270 -26.28 -26.07 4.64
C PRO A 270 -26.72 -26.91 3.43
N ASP A 271 -26.10 -28.05 3.27
CA ASP A 271 -26.41 -29.01 2.20
C ASP A 271 -27.93 -29.22 2.06
N CYS A 272 -28.46 -29.01 0.85
CA CYS A 272 -29.83 -29.34 0.46
C CYS A 272 -29.92 -30.85 0.23
#